data_5d9431975c5f24c32bceb8316c67277a
#
_entry.id   5d9431975c5f24c32bceb8316c67277a
#
_cell.length_a   1.000
_cell.length_b   1.000
_cell.length_c   1.000
_cell.angle_alpha   90.00
_cell.angle_beta   90.00
_cell.angle_gamma   90.00
#
_symmetry.space_group_name_H-M   'P 1'
#
loop_
_entity.id
_entity.type
_entity.pdbx_description
1 polymer ?
#
loop_
_entity_poly.entity_id
_entity_poly.type
_entity_poly.pdbx_seq_one_letter_code
_entity_poly.pdbx_strand_id
1 'polypeptide(L)'
;MVQYMDNKNSGFNMWNANKNATSTRSPFSGLLWWTLLFIASWWLIGVIMGPKPVSQPNADVTITEDLSAVPTSEISSDKISATVQGLRISDVKLADFVTSADDATPVTLLSSDGDYIEVGLLATGTSAPQSTTPWKHIDGANTWRNSDGVEFTRTMATDGYVITVTDTIKNNSARDFAFAPYARIVRENDMKSASGVSNGAIVYANSDTEDIAWHKLDKKSYAYSTTNGFSGFADQYWETVTSISAPDQTIRMKRSGDKYMSDSAASAVPVAAGATAAITTNVFVGPRDQSVLDAIESKIPGISETIDYGWFWFLARPMLWVLNGIHHVVMNYGVAIIIMTILLRLLMWPLTRKSYTSMAAMQKMQPEMQRIQKLYANDKMRLQMEMMKLYQTHKTSPMSGCLPMLIQIPIFFALYKALLVSVAMRNAHFLWISDLSAMDPYFILPIMMGATMWIQQRLQSPKSNNSGNDAIAQTQRMMRWMPILFTVMFAWMPAGLVLYWTVSNIFGIIQMQIIKRQTK
;
A
#
# COMPACT_ATOMS: atom_id res chain seq x y z
N MET A 1 4.63 -77.82 32.50
CA MET A 1 4.25 -78.66 31.35
C MET A 1 4.08 -77.64 30.20
N VAL A 2 5.15 -77.43 29.41
CA VAL A 2 5.30 -77.86 28.01
C VAL A 2 4.19 -77.18 27.13
N GLN A 3 4.47 -76.29 26.15
CA GLN A 3 5.33 -76.30 24.98
C GLN A 3 5.20 -74.95 24.35
N TYR A 4 6.21 -74.16 24.08
CA TYR A 4 6.99 -74.01 22.85
C TYR A 4 6.21 -74.14 21.54
N MET A 5 6.08 -73.03 20.80
CA MET A 5 6.42 -73.05 19.37
C MET A 5 6.44 -71.62 18.79
N ASP A 6 7.63 -71.33 18.35
CA ASP A 6 8.00 -70.46 17.20
C ASP A 6 6.89 -70.09 16.22
N ASN A 7 6.84 -68.85 15.82
CA ASN A 7 6.67 -68.56 14.41
C ASN A 7 7.40 -67.30 13.99
N LYS A 8 8.29 -67.48 13.09
CA LYS A 8 9.11 -66.52 12.35
C LYS A 8 8.29 -65.82 11.30
N ASN A 9 8.70 -64.59 11.04
CA ASN A 9 8.70 -63.92 9.73
C ASN A 9 7.36 -63.60 9.08
N SER A 10 6.95 -62.35 9.19
CA SER A 10 6.43 -61.65 8.01
C SER A 10 7.04 -60.24 7.96
N GLY A 11 8.22 -60.19 7.36
CA GLY A 11 8.82 -58.97 6.89
C GLY A 11 7.89 -58.34 5.85
N PHE A 12 7.33 -57.20 6.18
CA PHE A 12 6.52 -56.39 5.27
C PHE A 12 7.47 -55.78 4.24
N ASN A 13 7.65 -56.46 3.10
CA ASN A 13 8.35 -56.00 1.93
C ASN A 13 7.56 -54.88 1.25
N MET A 14 7.75 -53.65 1.68
CA MET A 14 7.21 -52.43 1.01
C MET A 14 8.12 -51.95 -0.12
N TRP A 15 8.91 -52.85 -0.74
CA TRP A 15 9.90 -52.47 -1.76
C TRP A 15 9.66 -53.05 -3.15
N ASN A 16 8.53 -53.71 -3.41
CA ASN A 16 8.29 -54.33 -4.72
C ASN A 16 6.91 -54.00 -5.34
N ALA A 17 6.44 -52.74 -5.23
CA ALA A 17 5.30 -52.29 -6.03
C ALA A 17 5.64 -50.93 -6.63
N ASN A 18 6.14 -50.93 -7.80
CA ASN A 18 5.91 -49.99 -8.89
C ASN A 18 7.14 -49.77 -9.80
N LYS A 19 7.42 -50.76 -10.63
CA LYS A 19 8.42 -50.62 -11.73
C LYS A 19 7.81 -50.12 -13.05
N ASN A 20 6.57 -49.57 -13.07
CA ASN A 20 6.01 -49.02 -14.31
C ASN A 20 5.13 -47.78 -14.02
N ALA A 21 5.77 -46.66 -13.64
CA ALA A 21 5.17 -45.36 -13.76
C ALA A 21 6.27 -44.37 -14.15
N THR A 22 6.56 -44.28 -15.42
CA THR A 22 7.29 -43.15 -16.03
C THR A 22 6.38 -41.91 -16.02
N SER A 23 6.17 -41.31 -14.85
CA SER A 23 5.60 -39.97 -14.79
C SER A 23 6.77 -39.01 -15.02
N THR A 24 6.86 -38.52 -16.23
CA THR A 24 7.63 -37.34 -16.58
C THR A 24 7.04 -36.11 -15.89
N ARG A 25 7.19 -36.01 -14.57
CA ARG A 25 6.96 -34.75 -13.87
C ARG A 25 8.05 -33.80 -14.29
N SER A 26 7.68 -32.82 -15.11
CA SER A 26 8.58 -31.75 -15.53
C SER A 26 9.09 -31.01 -14.28
N PRO A 27 10.35 -30.57 -14.22
CA PRO A 27 10.87 -29.76 -13.10
C PRO A 27 10.07 -28.44 -12.91
N PHE A 28 9.24 -28.08 -13.88
CA PHE A 28 8.29 -26.98 -13.83
C PHE A 28 7.15 -27.17 -12.83
N SER A 29 6.69 -28.41 -12.62
CA SER A 29 5.62 -28.67 -11.67
C SER A 29 6.05 -28.34 -10.24
N GLY A 30 7.33 -28.52 -9.88
CA GLY A 30 7.87 -28.18 -8.58
C GLY A 30 7.88 -26.67 -8.33
N LEU A 31 8.39 -25.88 -9.28
CA LEU A 31 8.48 -24.42 -9.14
C LEU A 31 7.08 -23.77 -9.13
N LEU A 32 6.18 -24.25 -10.00
CA LEU A 32 4.77 -23.82 -10.02
C LEU A 32 4.04 -24.17 -8.72
N TRP A 33 4.30 -25.35 -8.15
CA TRP A 33 3.73 -25.74 -6.86
C TRP A 33 4.27 -24.87 -5.72
N TRP A 34 5.56 -24.53 -5.70
CA TRP A 34 6.16 -23.67 -4.69
C TRP A 34 5.66 -22.21 -4.81
N THR A 35 5.48 -21.69 -6.02
CA THR A 35 4.88 -20.35 -6.23
C THR A 35 3.40 -20.34 -5.86
N LEU A 36 2.64 -21.38 -6.18
CA LEU A 36 1.23 -21.50 -5.78
C LEU A 36 1.09 -21.70 -4.26
N LEU A 37 1.94 -22.49 -3.62
CA LEU A 37 1.96 -22.62 -2.16
C LEU A 37 2.35 -21.30 -1.48
N PHE A 38 3.28 -20.55 -2.04
CA PHE A 38 3.67 -19.22 -1.53
C PHE A 38 2.51 -18.23 -1.64
N ILE A 39 1.82 -18.19 -2.78
CA ILE A 39 0.62 -17.35 -2.99
C ILE A 39 -0.54 -17.81 -2.09
N ALA A 40 -0.75 -19.11 -1.94
CA ALA A 40 -1.80 -19.66 -1.09
C ALA A 40 -1.52 -19.43 0.41
N SER A 41 -0.28 -19.55 0.86
CA SER A 41 0.11 -19.23 2.25
C SER A 41 -0.05 -17.74 2.55
N TRP A 42 0.27 -16.88 1.58
CA TRP A 42 0.07 -15.44 1.68
C TRP A 42 -1.41 -15.06 1.81
N TRP A 43 -2.25 -15.67 0.97
CA TRP A 43 -3.70 -15.48 1.03
C TRP A 43 -4.29 -15.99 2.35
N LEU A 44 -3.81 -17.13 2.84
CA LEU A 44 -4.30 -17.76 4.08
C LEU A 44 -3.95 -16.92 5.33
N ILE A 45 -2.75 -16.32 5.37
CA ILE A 45 -2.31 -15.43 6.47
C ILE A 45 -3.19 -14.17 6.51
N GLY A 46 -3.48 -13.56 5.35
CA GLY A 46 -4.36 -12.39 5.26
C GLY A 46 -5.82 -12.66 5.68
N VAL A 47 -6.29 -13.91 5.52
CA VAL A 47 -7.66 -14.31 5.91
C VAL A 47 -7.77 -14.63 7.41
N ILE A 48 -6.69 -15.10 8.04
CA ILE A 48 -6.72 -15.60 9.43
C ILE A 48 -6.43 -14.49 10.46
N MET A 49 -5.65 -13.47 10.11
CA MET A 49 -5.13 -12.47 11.06
C MET A 49 -5.89 -11.12 11.06
N GLY A 50 -6.92 -10.93 10.24
CA GLY A 50 -7.70 -9.68 10.25
C GLY A 50 -8.75 -9.65 11.37
N PRO A 51 -8.99 -8.50 12.04
CA PRO A 51 -10.12 -8.33 12.95
C PRO A 51 -11.43 -8.61 12.23
N LYS A 52 -12.36 -9.33 12.88
CA LYS A 52 -13.65 -9.69 12.28
C LYS A 52 -14.69 -8.61 12.60
N PRO A 53 -15.01 -7.70 11.68
CA PRO A 53 -16.06 -6.71 11.90
C PRO A 53 -17.43 -7.37 12.02
N VAL A 54 -18.30 -6.75 12.82
CA VAL A 54 -19.70 -7.17 12.94
C VAL A 54 -20.45 -6.74 11.67
N SER A 55 -20.90 -7.69 10.87
CA SER A 55 -21.70 -7.39 9.67
C SER A 55 -23.14 -7.08 10.06
N GLN A 56 -23.67 -5.94 9.59
CA GLN A 56 -25.10 -5.58 9.69
C GLN A 56 -25.68 -5.43 8.30
N PRO A 57 -26.98 -5.75 8.08
CA PRO A 57 -27.64 -5.50 6.81
C PRO A 57 -27.71 -4.00 6.54
N ASN A 58 -27.49 -3.59 5.29
CA ASN A 58 -27.64 -2.20 4.85
C ASN A 58 -29.10 -1.78 4.99
N ALA A 59 -29.36 -0.72 5.76
CA ALA A 59 -30.65 -0.05 5.76
C ALA A 59 -30.55 1.17 4.85
N ASP A 60 -31.43 1.27 3.84
CA ASP A 60 -31.53 2.44 2.98
C ASP A 60 -31.99 3.65 3.80
N VAL A 61 -31.12 4.63 3.95
CA VAL A 61 -31.45 5.93 4.51
C VAL A 61 -31.37 6.94 3.38
N THR A 62 -32.51 7.38 2.88
CA THR A 62 -32.59 8.45 1.89
C THR A 62 -32.25 9.78 2.56
N ILE A 63 -31.13 10.41 2.18
CA ILE A 63 -30.70 11.70 2.70
C ILE A 63 -30.80 12.70 1.57
N THR A 64 -31.99 13.27 1.41
CA THR A 64 -32.23 14.42 0.53
C THR A 64 -32.74 15.58 1.38
N GLU A 65 -31.83 16.44 1.85
CA GLU A 65 -32.19 17.75 2.39
C GLU A 65 -31.96 18.80 1.31
N ASP A 66 -32.98 19.63 1.06
CA ASP A 66 -32.84 20.78 0.17
C ASP A 66 -32.13 21.91 0.92
N LEU A 67 -30.88 22.18 0.55
CA LEU A 67 -30.07 23.26 1.10
C LEU A 67 -30.05 24.52 0.22
N SER A 68 -30.85 24.59 -0.83
CA SER A 68 -30.82 25.72 -1.78
C SER A 68 -31.03 27.08 -1.13
N ALA A 69 -31.75 27.14 0.00
CA ALA A 69 -31.99 28.37 0.77
C ALA A 69 -30.89 28.66 1.83
N VAL A 70 -29.94 27.76 2.04
CA VAL A 70 -28.88 27.94 3.04
C VAL A 70 -27.69 28.66 2.39
N PRO A 71 -27.24 29.81 2.95
CA PRO A 71 -26.12 30.53 2.40
C PRO A 71 -24.82 29.71 2.47
N THR A 72 -24.01 29.84 1.44
CA THR A 72 -22.67 29.27 1.36
C THR A 72 -21.62 30.23 1.89
N SER A 73 -20.60 29.73 2.55
CA SER A 73 -19.41 30.46 2.95
C SER A 73 -18.15 29.68 2.57
N GLU A 74 -17.04 30.35 2.46
CA GLU A 74 -15.75 29.72 2.18
C GLU A 74 -14.85 29.82 3.39
N ILE A 75 -14.14 28.71 3.69
CA ILE A 75 -13.07 28.67 4.69
C ILE A 75 -11.77 28.27 3.98
N SER A 76 -10.65 28.84 4.40
CA SER A 76 -9.37 28.57 3.74
C SER A 76 -8.19 28.62 4.70
N SER A 77 -7.14 27.87 4.34
CA SER A 77 -5.80 27.94 4.90
C SER A 77 -4.80 28.22 3.76
N ASP A 78 -3.52 28.11 4.05
CA ASP A 78 -2.44 28.10 3.05
C ASP A 78 -2.46 26.85 2.15
N LYS A 79 -3.13 25.76 2.59
CA LYS A 79 -3.15 24.45 1.92
C LYS A 79 -4.47 24.07 1.28
N ILE A 80 -5.58 24.53 1.85
CA ILE A 80 -6.93 24.17 1.37
C ILE A 80 -7.86 25.37 1.31
N SER A 81 -8.83 25.32 0.39
CA SER A 81 -10.07 26.09 0.50
C SER A 81 -11.26 25.15 0.35
N ALA A 82 -12.31 25.39 1.13
CA ALA A 82 -13.49 24.55 1.18
C ALA A 82 -14.77 25.37 1.25
N THR A 83 -15.85 24.87 0.64
CA THR A 83 -17.19 25.44 0.70
C THR A 83 -17.94 24.88 1.89
N VAL A 84 -18.52 25.76 2.71
CA VAL A 84 -19.36 25.40 3.86
C VAL A 84 -20.78 25.84 3.62
N GLN A 85 -21.75 24.93 3.79
CA GLN A 85 -23.17 25.19 3.68
C GLN A 85 -23.93 24.51 4.83
N GLY A 86 -24.39 25.29 5.79
CA GLY A 86 -24.99 24.77 7.03
C GLY A 86 -24.02 23.94 7.85
N LEU A 87 -24.26 22.64 7.95
CA LEU A 87 -23.37 21.68 8.63
C LEU A 87 -22.43 20.95 7.66
N ARG A 88 -22.51 21.22 6.36
CA ARG A 88 -21.79 20.49 5.31
C ARG A 88 -20.56 21.25 4.82
N ILE A 89 -19.52 20.48 4.53
CA ILE A 89 -18.26 20.91 3.95
C ILE A 89 -18.09 20.15 2.63
N SER A 90 -17.88 20.85 1.52
CA SER A 90 -17.70 20.29 0.18
C SER A 90 -16.66 21.07 -0.62
N ASP A 91 -16.39 20.68 -1.85
CA ASP A 91 -15.52 21.37 -2.81
C ASP A 91 -14.16 21.75 -2.23
N VAL A 92 -13.49 20.79 -1.58
CA VAL A 92 -12.20 21.05 -0.94
C VAL A 92 -11.09 21.05 -1.99
N LYS A 93 -10.55 22.22 -2.29
CA LYS A 93 -9.44 22.44 -3.23
C LYS A 93 -8.11 22.36 -2.49
N LEU A 94 -7.16 21.60 -3.04
CA LEU A 94 -5.81 21.44 -2.52
C LEU A 94 -4.86 22.39 -3.24
N ALA A 95 -4.31 23.38 -2.53
CA ALA A 95 -3.48 24.42 -3.14
C ALA A 95 -2.14 23.91 -3.71
N ASP A 96 -1.55 22.89 -3.08
CA ASP A 96 -0.25 22.36 -3.46
C ASP A 96 -0.31 21.33 -4.61
N PHE A 97 -1.50 20.94 -5.07
CA PHE A 97 -1.66 19.82 -6.00
C PHE A 97 -2.54 20.18 -7.19
N VAL A 98 -2.06 19.83 -8.38
CA VAL A 98 -2.79 20.02 -9.63
C VAL A 98 -3.31 18.70 -10.19
N THR A 99 -4.35 18.73 -11.02
CA THR A 99 -5.00 17.54 -11.59
C THR A 99 -4.07 16.76 -12.52
N SER A 100 -3.27 17.43 -13.33
CA SER A 100 -2.24 16.81 -14.16
C SER A 100 -1.05 17.75 -14.37
N ALA A 101 0.05 17.25 -14.92
CA ALA A 101 1.23 18.06 -15.23
C ALA A 101 0.96 19.16 -16.28
N ASP A 102 -0.03 18.94 -17.15
CA ASP A 102 -0.42 19.85 -18.24
C ASP A 102 -1.60 20.76 -17.88
N ASP A 103 -2.23 20.54 -16.71
CA ASP A 103 -3.40 21.29 -16.25
C ASP A 103 -3.16 21.84 -14.84
N ALA A 104 -3.02 23.15 -14.73
CA ALA A 104 -2.79 23.86 -13.48
C ALA A 104 -4.03 23.95 -12.56
N THR A 105 -5.14 23.28 -12.91
CA THR A 105 -6.36 23.24 -12.08
C THR A 105 -6.06 22.52 -10.76
N PRO A 106 -6.35 23.14 -9.59
CA PRO A 106 -6.17 22.49 -8.30
C PRO A 106 -6.99 21.21 -8.18
N VAL A 107 -6.42 20.20 -7.53
CA VAL A 107 -7.16 19.00 -7.17
C VAL A 107 -8.29 19.38 -6.23
N THR A 108 -9.53 19.03 -6.60
CA THR A 108 -10.72 19.26 -5.79
C THR A 108 -11.27 17.93 -5.31
N LEU A 109 -11.39 17.78 -3.99
CA LEU A 109 -12.00 16.63 -3.36
C LEU A 109 -13.43 16.96 -2.94
N LEU A 110 -14.30 15.96 -2.87
CA LEU A 110 -15.72 16.13 -2.55
C LEU A 110 -16.41 17.13 -3.51
N SER A 111 -16.11 16.99 -4.81
CA SER A 111 -16.59 17.90 -5.87
C SER A 111 -17.82 17.39 -6.63
N SER A 112 -18.21 16.13 -6.43
CA SER A 112 -19.41 15.56 -7.04
C SER A 112 -20.68 16.06 -6.35
N ASP A 113 -21.77 16.23 -7.10
CA ASP A 113 -23.07 16.56 -6.53
C ASP A 113 -23.47 15.52 -5.48
N GLY A 114 -23.57 16.00 -4.23
CA GLY A 114 -23.93 15.18 -3.08
C GLY A 114 -22.76 14.45 -2.41
N ASP A 115 -21.51 14.81 -2.71
CA ASP A 115 -20.34 14.48 -1.89
C ASP A 115 -20.15 15.57 -0.85
N TYR A 116 -20.08 15.19 0.43
CA TYR A 116 -19.88 16.15 1.51
C TYR A 116 -19.40 15.49 2.80
N ILE A 117 -18.89 16.33 3.68
CA ILE A 117 -18.68 16.00 5.09
C ILE A 117 -19.71 16.78 5.89
N GLU A 118 -20.42 16.14 6.78
CA GLU A 118 -21.37 16.77 7.69
C GLU A 118 -20.94 16.56 9.13
N VAL A 119 -20.82 17.66 9.89
CA VAL A 119 -20.47 17.63 11.31
C VAL A 119 -21.59 18.27 12.11
N GLY A 120 -22.15 17.55 13.08
CA GLY A 120 -23.29 18.02 13.80
C GLY A 120 -23.48 17.41 15.18
N LEU A 121 -24.61 17.73 15.79
CA LEU A 121 -25.00 17.29 17.12
C LEU A 121 -26.40 16.67 17.06
N LEU A 122 -26.58 15.55 17.72
CA LEU A 122 -27.88 14.96 18.03
C LEU A 122 -28.25 15.34 19.47
N ALA A 123 -29.47 15.83 19.68
CA ALA A 123 -29.92 16.23 21.00
C ALA A 123 -30.98 15.27 21.57
N THR A 124 -30.98 15.08 22.88
CA THR A 124 -32.01 14.34 23.58
C THR A 124 -32.81 15.29 24.45
N GLY A 125 -34.12 15.36 24.21
CA GLY A 125 -35.05 16.20 25.01
C GLY A 125 -35.11 17.69 24.60
N THR A 126 -34.37 18.09 23.59
CA THR A 126 -34.34 19.44 23.00
C THR A 126 -33.95 19.35 21.50
N SER A 127 -33.89 20.49 20.79
CA SER A 127 -33.42 20.53 19.39
C SER A 127 -31.95 20.96 19.30
N ALA A 128 -31.21 20.32 18.41
CA ALA A 128 -29.85 20.72 17.99
C ALA A 128 -29.87 21.37 16.59
N PRO A 129 -28.83 22.11 16.21
CA PRO A 129 -28.70 22.63 14.86
C PRO A 129 -28.74 21.52 13.80
N GLN A 130 -29.40 21.80 12.69
CA GLN A 130 -29.49 20.95 11.50
C GLN A 130 -28.82 21.64 10.30
N SER A 131 -28.64 20.94 9.19
CA SER A 131 -28.03 21.50 7.97
C SER A 131 -28.79 22.74 7.45
N THR A 132 -30.11 22.82 7.69
CA THR A 132 -30.98 23.93 7.30
C THR A 132 -31.12 25.05 8.37
N THR A 133 -30.43 24.93 9.50
CA THR A 133 -30.53 25.91 10.59
C THR A 133 -30.04 27.30 10.15
N PRO A 134 -30.85 28.37 10.40
CA PRO A 134 -30.48 29.73 10.06
C PRO A 134 -29.48 30.29 11.07
N TRP A 135 -28.21 30.02 10.85
CA TRP A 135 -27.14 30.55 11.70
C TRP A 135 -27.00 32.07 11.58
N LYS A 136 -26.69 32.72 12.69
CA LYS A 136 -26.28 34.12 12.74
C LYS A 136 -24.78 34.20 12.85
N HIS A 137 -24.13 34.91 11.94
CA HIS A 137 -22.69 35.13 12.01
C HIS A 137 -22.37 36.33 12.91
N ILE A 138 -21.67 36.10 14.01
CA ILE A 138 -21.29 37.11 15.00
C ILE A 138 -19.81 36.86 15.38
N ASP A 139 -18.97 37.89 15.22
CA ASP A 139 -17.55 37.87 15.63
C ASP A 139 -16.75 36.64 15.15
N GLY A 140 -16.95 36.23 13.89
CA GLY A 140 -16.26 35.09 13.29
C GLY A 140 -16.82 33.72 13.70
N ALA A 141 -17.92 33.67 14.46
CA ALA A 141 -18.60 32.47 14.87
C ALA A 141 -20.03 32.41 14.35
N ASN A 142 -20.53 31.22 14.10
CA ASN A 142 -21.93 30.97 13.75
C ASN A 142 -22.70 30.63 15.03
N THR A 143 -23.70 31.44 15.37
CA THR A 143 -24.50 31.27 16.57
C THR A 143 -25.95 30.95 16.23
N TRP A 144 -26.57 30.09 17.02
CA TRP A 144 -27.99 29.78 16.95
C TRP A 144 -28.53 29.43 18.33
N ARG A 145 -29.76 29.83 18.60
CA ARG A 145 -30.45 29.55 19.89
C ARG A 145 -31.76 28.83 19.62
N ASN A 146 -31.97 27.73 20.30
CA ASN A 146 -33.21 26.97 20.17
C ASN A 146 -34.33 27.54 21.09
N SER A 147 -35.54 26.98 20.97
CA SER A 147 -36.72 27.38 21.74
C SER A 147 -36.61 27.10 23.26
N ASP A 148 -35.78 26.14 23.64
CA ASP A 148 -35.55 25.77 25.04
C ASP A 148 -34.52 26.66 25.73
N GLY A 149 -33.90 27.60 25.01
CA GLY A 149 -32.93 28.54 25.55
C GLY A 149 -31.49 28.05 25.48
N VAL A 150 -31.21 26.93 24.81
CA VAL A 150 -29.85 26.46 24.57
C VAL A 150 -29.23 27.23 23.40
N GLU A 151 -28.04 27.78 23.62
CA GLU A 151 -27.27 28.52 22.62
C GLU A 151 -26.13 27.68 22.11
N PHE A 152 -26.01 27.59 20.81
CA PHE A 152 -24.95 26.88 20.07
C PHE A 152 -24.07 27.91 19.38
N THR A 153 -22.77 27.79 19.58
CA THR A 153 -21.77 28.60 18.90
C THR A 153 -20.81 27.68 18.16
N ARG A 154 -20.77 27.76 16.84
CA ARG A 154 -19.87 26.99 15.98
C ARG A 154 -18.75 27.87 15.46
N THR A 155 -17.52 27.47 15.74
CA THR A 155 -16.31 28.03 15.15
C THR A 155 -15.64 27.01 14.27
N MET A 156 -15.05 27.44 13.15
CA MET A 156 -14.25 26.62 12.27
C MET A 156 -12.87 27.25 12.11
N ALA A 157 -11.83 26.51 12.34
CA ALA A 157 -10.44 26.91 12.16
C ALA A 157 -9.78 25.95 11.17
N THR A 158 -8.96 26.49 10.28
CA THR A 158 -8.19 25.71 9.30
C THR A 158 -6.71 25.80 9.63
N ASP A 159 -6.03 24.66 9.65
CA ASP A 159 -4.59 24.56 9.85
C ASP A 159 -4.01 23.49 8.92
N GLY A 160 -3.29 23.94 7.89
CA GLY A 160 -2.83 23.09 6.81
C GLY A 160 -4.02 22.39 6.13
N TYR A 161 -4.05 21.04 6.20
CA TYR A 161 -5.10 20.18 5.63
C TYR A 161 -6.19 19.80 6.64
N VAL A 162 -6.19 20.38 7.83
CA VAL A 162 -7.16 20.06 8.90
C VAL A 162 -8.14 21.20 9.09
N ILE A 163 -9.43 20.87 9.08
CA ILE A 163 -10.52 21.74 9.49
C ILE A 163 -10.96 21.31 10.88
N THR A 164 -10.80 22.18 11.87
CA THR A 164 -11.26 21.94 13.23
C THR A 164 -12.59 22.63 13.44
N VAL A 165 -13.64 21.85 13.67
CA VAL A 165 -14.99 22.34 13.97
C VAL A 165 -15.17 22.24 15.48
N THR A 166 -15.43 23.37 16.14
CA THR A 166 -15.73 23.43 17.58
C THR A 166 -17.14 23.94 17.81
N ASP A 167 -17.97 23.07 18.40
CA ASP A 167 -19.32 23.39 18.83
C ASP A 167 -19.34 23.65 20.33
N THR A 168 -19.59 24.90 20.71
CA THR A 168 -19.80 25.33 22.10
C THR A 168 -21.29 25.38 22.37
N ILE A 169 -21.74 24.63 23.39
CA ILE A 169 -23.14 24.48 23.78
C ILE A 169 -23.30 25.14 25.16
N LYS A 170 -24.08 26.22 25.23
CA LYS A 170 -24.41 26.91 26.46
C LYS A 170 -25.86 26.68 26.80
N ASN A 171 -26.10 25.94 27.87
CA ASN A 171 -27.45 25.65 28.34
C ASN A 171 -27.97 26.74 29.28
N ASN A 172 -28.66 27.72 28.71
CA ASN A 172 -29.27 28.82 29.50
C ASN A 172 -30.69 28.47 30.04
N SER A 173 -31.07 27.18 29.99
CA SER A 173 -32.36 26.68 30.48
C SER A 173 -32.27 26.22 31.95
N ALA A 174 -33.42 25.86 32.51
CA ALA A 174 -33.51 25.27 33.85
C ALA A 174 -33.47 23.73 33.85
N ARG A 175 -33.21 23.07 32.71
CA ARG A 175 -33.20 21.63 32.58
C ARG A 175 -31.85 21.15 32.02
N ASP A 176 -31.49 19.95 32.40
CA ASP A 176 -30.30 19.28 31.85
C ASP A 176 -30.63 18.68 30.49
N PHE A 177 -29.70 18.77 29.55
CA PHE A 177 -29.77 18.17 28.23
C PHE A 177 -28.51 17.37 27.91
N ALA A 178 -28.56 16.51 26.89
CA ALA A 178 -27.41 15.78 26.43
C ALA A 178 -27.29 15.87 24.89
N PHE A 179 -26.06 16.03 24.39
CA PHE A 179 -25.75 16.23 23.01
C PHE A 179 -24.70 15.22 22.54
N ALA A 180 -25.05 14.38 21.58
CA ALA A 180 -24.17 13.41 20.97
C ALA A 180 -23.57 13.99 19.67
N PRO A 181 -22.25 14.19 19.60
CA PRO A 181 -21.63 14.64 18.36
C PRO A 181 -21.63 13.51 17.33
N TYR A 182 -21.82 13.90 16.07
CA TYR A 182 -21.67 13.02 14.93
C TYR A 182 -20.89 13.67 13.79
N ALA A 183 -20.24 12.84 13.00
CA ALA A 183 -19.63 13.22 11.76
C ALA A 183 -19.99 12.20 10.69
N ARG A 184 -20.30 12.68 9.49
CA ARG A 184 -20.67 11.85 8.34
C ARG A 184 -19.89 12.29 7.14
N ILE A 185 -19.34 11.33 6.39
CA ILE A 185 -18.79 11.55 5.06
C ILE A 185 -19.65 10.78 4.08
N VAL A 186 -20.15 11.49 3.07
CA VAL A 186 -20.90 10.89 1.95
C VAL A 186 -20.09 11.06 0.68
N ARG A 187 -19.96 10.00 -0.10
CA ARG A 187 -19.14 9.99 -1.30
C ARG A 187 -19.67 9.05 -2.37
N GLU A 188 -19.58 9.46 -3.62
CA GLU A 188 -19.74 8.59 -4.76
C GLU A 188 -18.49 7.72 -4.98
N ASN A 189 -18.68 6.54 -5.56
CA ASN A 189 -17.56 5.68 -5.97
C ASN A 189 -17.09 6.10 -7.36
N ASP A 190 -16.26 7.10 -7.43
CA ASP A 190 -15.67 7.57 -8.69
C ASP A 190 -14.17 7.31 -8.80
N MET A 191 -13.59 6.53 -7.88
CA MET A 191 -12.14 6.37 -7.81
C MET A 191 -11.63 5.14 -8.52
N LYS A 192 -11.11 5.36 -9.72
CA LYS A 192 -10.25 4.42 -10.44
C LYS A 192 -8.87 4.43 -9.80
N SER A 193 -8.56 3.44 -8.98
CA SER A 193 -7.21 3.28 -8.43
C SER A 193 -6.34 2.40 -9.29
N ALA A 194 -5.03 2.66 -9.20
CA ALA A 194 -4.02 1.74 -9.72
C ALA A 194 -4.12 0.38 -8.98
N SER A 195 -3.89 -0.71 -9.71
CA SER A 195 -3.88 -2.06 -9.14
C SER A 195 -2.84 -2.16 -8.02
N GLY A 196 -3.23 -2.65 -6.86
CA GLY A 196 -2.34 -2.91 -5.73
C GLY A 196 -2.31 -1.84 -4.63
N VAL A 197 -3.17 -0.81 -4.73
CA VAL A 197 -3.38 0.18 -3.66
C VAL A 197 -4.74 -0.05 -3.01
N SER A 198 -4.79 0.11 -1.70
CA SER A 198 -6.04 0.07 -0.95
C SER A 198 -6.87 1.31 -1.25
N ASN A 199 -8.10 1.08 -1.71
CA ASN A 199 -9.09 2.10 -2.03
C ASN A 199 -10.38 1.74 -1.37
N GLY A 200 -10.95 2.66 -0.62
CA GLY A 200 -12.22 2.42 0.01
C GLY A 200 -12.40 3.20 1.29
N ALA A 201 -13.13 2.60 2.21
CA ALA A 201 -13.25 3.14 3.54
C ALA A 201 -12.02 2.81 4.37
N ILE A 202 -11.66 3.75 5.24
CA ILE A 202 -10.61 3.61 6.24
C ILE A 202 -11.18 3.86 7.62
N VAL A 203 -10.81 3.01 8.56
CA VAL A 203 -11.24 3.08 9.96
C VAL A 203 -10.05 2.86 10.86
N TYR A 204 -9.87 3.74 11.84
CA TYR A 204 -8.99 3.50 12.96
C TYR A 204 -9.84 3.28 14.22
N ALA A 205 -9.75 2.10 14.76
CA ALA A 205 -10.52 1.71 15.95
C ALA A 205 -9.69 0.73 16.80
N ASN A 206 -9.72 0.91 18.13
CA ASN A 206 -9.02 0.04 19.08
C ASN A 206 -7.50 -0.10 18.78
N SER A 207 -6.86 0.99 18.38
CA SER A 207 -5.43 1.07 18.03
C SER A 207 -5.02 0.22 16.82
N ASP A 208 -5.95 -0.01 15.90
CA ASP A 208 -5.71 -0.73 14.64
C ASP A 208 -6.39 0.00 13.48
N THR A 209 -5.72 -0.03 12.32
CA THR A 209 -6.20 0.58 11.08
C THR A 209 -6.72 -0.50 10.15
N GLU A 210 -7.96 -0.39 9.69
CA GLU A 210 -8.56 -1.31 8.72
C GLU A 210 -8.95 -0.57 7.44
N ASP A 211 -8.49 -1.13 6.31
CA ASP A 211 -8.88 -0.72 4.96
C ASP A 211 -10.00 -1.63 4.43
N ILE A 212 -11.13 -1.04 4.10
CA ILE A 212 -12.31 -1.74 3.56
C ILE A 212 -12.50 -1.36 2.11
N ALA A 213 -12.07 -2.22 1.21
CA ALA A 213 -12.23 -1.98 -0.23
C ALA A 213 -13.70 -1.79 -0.64
N TRP A 214 -13.98 -0.95 -1.65
CA TRP A 214 -15.31 -0.62 -2.13
C TRP A 214 -16.19 -1.87 -2.39
N HIS A 215 -15.66 -2.89 -3.06
CA HIS A 215 -16.39 -4.12 -3.36
C HIS A 215 -16.84 -4.92 -2.12
N LYS A 216 -16.22 -4.67 -0.94
CA LYS A 216 -16.67 -5.26 0.32
C LYS A 216 -17.83 -4.47 0.90
N LEU A 217 -17.83 -3.13 0.77
CA LEU A 217 -18.94 -2.27 1.17
C LEU A 217 -20.18 -2.48 0.31
N ASP A 218 -20.00 -2.89 -0.96
CA ASP A 218 -21.13 -3.28 -1.83
C ASP A 218 -21.92 -4.47 -1.28
N LYS A 219 -21.26 -5.31 -0.48
CA LYS A 219 -21.85 -6.57 0.00
C LYS A 219 -22.41 -6.48 1.42
N LYS A 220 -21.80 -5.66 2.28
CA LYS A 220 -22.20 -5.54 3.69
C LYS A 220 -21.74 -4.23 4.31
N SER A 221 -22.44 -3.80 5.34
CA SER A 221 -21.99 -2.72 6.22
C SER A 221 -21.04 -3.22 7.31
N TYR A 222 -20.27 -2.31 7.86
CA TYR A 222 -19.33 -2.55 8.94
C TYR A 222 -19.63 -1.61 10.09
N ALA A 223 -19.47 -2.09 11.33
CA ALA A 223 -19.66 -1.28 12.53
C ALA A 223 -18.52 -1.57 13.52
N TYR A 224 -18.02 -0.50 14.12
CA TYR A 224 -16.94 -0.54 15.12
C TYR A 224 -17.36 0.26 16.35
N SER A 225 -16.93 -0.20 17.51
CA SER A 225 -17.03 0.55 18.75
C SER A 225 -15.62 0.78 19.27
N THR A 226 -15.29 2.03 19.58
CA THR A 226 -13.95 2.43 20.02
C THR A 226 -14.04 3.59 21.01
N THR A 227 -13.06 3.72 21.88
CA THR A 227 -12.95 4.89 22.77
C THR A 227 -12.43 6.11 22.04
N ASN A 228 -11.50 5.92 21.11
CA ASN A 228 -10.95 6.95 20.24
C ASN A 228 -10.77 6.36 18.86
N GLY A 229 -11.13 7.11 17.82
CA GLY A 229 -10.99 6.65 16.46
C GLY A 229 -11.27 7.73 15.44
N PHE A 230 -11.04 7.37 14.21
CA PHE A 230 -11.47 8.14 13.05
C PHE A 230 -12.00 7.22 11.96
N SER A 231 -12.72 7.81 11.04
CA SER A 231 -13.21 7.08 9.89
C SER A 231 -13.36 7.97 8.68
N GLY A 232 -13.33 7.37 7.51
CA GLY A 232 -13.50 8.09 6.27
C GLY A 232 -13.21 7.26 5.05
N PHE A 233 -12.71 7.91 4.02
CA PHE A 233 -12.39 7.29 2.73
C PHE A 233 -11.00 7.69 2.29
N ALA A 234 -10.29 6.73 1.72
CA ALA A 234 -8.97 6.94 1.16
C ALA A 234 -8.87 6.35 -0.23
N ASP A 235 -8.09 6.99 -1.09
CA ASP A 235 -7.62 6.45 -2.35
C ASP A 235 -6.08 6.35 -2.35
N GLN A 236 -5.49 6.21 -3.53
CA GLN A 236 -4.05 6.08 -3.66
C GLN A 236 -3.29 7.27 -3.07
N TYR A 237 -3.80 8.50 -3.25
CA TYR A 237 -3.08 9.74 -2.97
C TYR A 237 -3.79 10.64 -1.97
N TRP A 238 -5.09 10.49 -1.80
CA TRP A 238 -5.93 11.39 -1.03
C TRP A 238 -6.67 10.65 0.05
N GLU A 239 -6.90 11.35 1.15
CA GLU A 239 -7.63 10.82 2.28
C GLU A 239 -8.55 11.89 2.86
N THR A 240 -9.78 11.46 3.20
CA THR A 240 -10.79 12.28 3.85
C THR A 240 -11.28 11.55 5.09
N VAL A 241 -10.97 12.04 6.27
CA VAL A 241 -11.38 11.41 7.54
C VAL A 241 -11.92 12.41 8.53
N THR A 242 -12.77 11.93 9.42
CA THR A 242 -13.31 12.68 10.56
C THR A 242 -12.98 11.97 11.87
N SER A 243 -12.55 12.76 12.86
CA SER A 243 -12.25 12.31 14.22
C SER A 243 -12.97 13.21 15.22
N ILE A 244 -13.80 12.61 16.06
CA ILE A 244 -14.56 13.30 17.11
C ILE A 244 -13.76 13.21 18.41
N SER A 245 -13.48 14.35 19.05
CA SER A 245 -12.79 14.38 20.34
C SER A 245 -13.78 14.12 21.49
N ALA A 246 -14.35 12.91 21.49
CA ALA A 246 -15.25 12.43 22.55
C ALA A 246 -15.12 10.90 22.68
N PRO A 247 -15.29 10.36 23.88
CA PRO A 247 -15.16 8.92 24.13
C PRO A 247 -16.34 8.12 23.59
N ASP A 248 -16.18 6.79 23.55
CA ASP A 248 -17.23 5.82 23.24
C ASP A 248 -17.91 6.08 21.90
N GLN A 249 -17.13 6.01 20.84
CA GLN A 249 -17.58 6.23 19.48
C GLN A 249 -18.12 4.93 18.86
N THR A 250 -19.17 5.07 18.08
CA THR A 250 -19.64 4.06 17.13
C THR A 250 -19.41 4.55 15.71
N ILE A 251 -18.65 3.80 14.94
CA ILE A 251 -18.33 4.07 13.55
C ILE A 251 -19.09 3.07 12.67
N ARG A 252 -19.76 3.54 11.63
CA ARG A 252 -20.48 2.70 10.68
C ARG A 252 -20.06 3.04 9.26
N MET A 253 -19.67 2.01 8.50
CA MET A 253 -19.35 2.10 7.09
C MET A 253 -20.39 1.33 6.31
N LYS A 254 -21.06 1.98 5.34
CA LYS A 254 -22.11 1.36 4.55
C LYS A 254 -22.18 1.98 3.15
N ARG A 255 -22.85 1.25 2.26
CA ARG A 255 -23.37 1.80 1.01
C ARG A 255 -24.86 2.07 1.17
N SER A 256 -25.34 3.19 0.64
CA SER A 256 -26.75 3.55 0.55
C SER A 256 -27.03 4.07 -0.86
N GLY A 257 -27.78 3.29 -1.65
CA GLY A 257 -27.99 3.58 -3.07
C GLY A 257 -26.68 3.50 -3.86
N ASP A 258 -26.32 4.58 -4.53
CA ASP A 258 -25.08 4.78 -5.31
C ASP A 258 -23.94 5.40 -4.49
N LYS A 259 -24.21 5.82 -3.24
CA LYS A 259 -23.25 6.50 -2.37
C LYS A 259 -22.72 5.62 -1.25
N TYR A 260 -21.48 5.91 -0.86
CA TYR A 260 -20.82 5.32 0.30
C TYR A 260 -20.84 6.30 1.46
N MET A 261 -21.03 5.77 2.66
CA MET A 261 -21.18 6.58 3.86
C MET A 261 -20.27 6.09 4.96
N SER A 262 -19.59 7.03 5.59
CA SER A 262 -18.86 6.87 6.84
C SER A 262 -19.58 7.68 7.91
N ASP A 263 -20.23 7.01 8.83
CA ASP A 263 -20.96 7.64 9.94
C ASP A 263 -20.19 7.37 11.25
N SER A 264 -19.81 8.42 11.97
CA SER A 264 -19.23 8.34 13.32
C SER A 264 -20.14 9.11 14.29
N ALA A 265 -20.45 8.52 15.41
CA ALA A 265 -21.19 9.17 16.49
C ALA A 265 -20.56 8.80 17.84
N ALA A 266 -20.42 9.77 18.72
CA ALA A 266 -19.92 9.51 20.07
C ALA A 266 -21.04 9.56 21.12
N SER A 267 -20.73 9.11 22.33
CA SER A 267 -21.65 9.16 23.47
C SER A 267 -22.10 10.59 23.75
N ALA A 268 -23.35 10.73 24.18
CA ALA A 268 -23.92 12.03 24.46
C ALA A 268 -23.21 12.70 25.65
N VAL A 269 -22.80 13.94 25.48
CA VAL A 269 -22.19 14.81 26.49
C VAL A 269 -23.30 15.50 27.27
N PRO A 270 -23.42 15.27 28.57
CA PRO A 270 -24.42 15.95 29.40
C PRO A 270 -24.03 17.42 29.62
N VAL A 271 -24.99 18.33 29.47
CA VAL A 271 -24.83 19.75 29.71
C VAL A 271 -25.91 20.19 30.73
N ALA A 272 -25.51 20.32 31.97
CA ALA A 272 -26.41 20.71 33.07
C ALA A 272 -26.98 22.11 32.84
N ALA A 273 -28.07 22.43 33.53
CA ALA A 273 -28.67 23.77 33.58
C ALA A 273 -27.63 24.83 33.95
N GLY A 274 -27.48 25.87 33.12
CA GLY A 274 -26.49 26.94 33.29
C GLY A 274 -25.06 26.58 32.91
N ALA A 275 -24.76 25.33 32.51
CA ALA A 275 -23.43 24.89 32.12
C ALA A 275 -23.10 25.16 30.66
N THR A 276 -21.80 25.10 30.34
CA THR A 276 -21.26 25.18 28.97
C THR A 276 -20.38 23.96 28.71
N ALA A 277 -20.53 23.35 27.57
CA ALA A 277 -19.66 22.29 27.06
C ALA A 277 -19.13 22.67 25.66
N ALA A 278 -17.93 22.22 25.35
CA ALA A 278 -17.34 22.36 24.01
C ALA A 278 -17.00 20.96 23.47
N ILE A 279 -17.32 20.73 22.21
CA ILE A 279 -17.07 19.50 21.49
C ILE A 279 -16.28 19.84 20.22
N THR A 280 -15.17 19.15 19.99
CA THR A 280 -14.31 19.38 18.84
C THR A 280 -14.35 18.18 17.91
N THR A 281 -14.51 18.42 16.62
CA THR A 281 -14.37 17.44 15.55
C THR A 281 -13.29 17.90 14.57
N ASN A 282 -12.29 17.07 14.37
CA ASN A 282 -11.24 17.30 13.39
C ASN A 282 -11.62 16.62 12.08
N VAL A 283 -11.49 17.34 10.99
CA VAL A 283 -11.74 16.89 9.62
C VAL A 283 -10.43 17.04 8.85
N PHE A 284 -9.86 15.96 8.39
CA PHE A 284 -8.71 15.99 7.51
C PHE A 284 -9.16 15.73 6.08
N VAL A 285 -8.73 16.58 5.16
CA VAL A 285 -8.92 16.42 3.71
C VAL A 285 -7.61 16.78 3.03
N GLY A 286 -6.86 15.79 2.58
CA GLY A 286 -5.53 16.09 2.09
C GLY A 286 -4.78 14.90 1.50
N PRO A 287 -3.46 15.10 1.26
CA PRO A 287 -2.60 14.08 0.68
C PRO A 287 -2.24 12.98 1.69
N ARG A 288 -2.16 11.76 1.21
CA ARG A 288 -1.57 10.62 1.94
C ARG A 288 -0.04 10.70 1.88
N ASP A 289 0.50 11.74 2.51
CA ASP A 289 1.95 11.93 2.66
C ASP A 289 2.37 11.74 4.11
N GLN A 290 3.41 10.93 4.34
CA GLN A 290 3.83 10.57 5.69
C GLN A 290 4.18 11.79 6.54
N SER A 291 4.82 12.79 5.95
CA SER A 291 5.21 14.00 6.69
C SER A 291 4.01 14.85 7.09
N VAL A 292 2.98 14.89 6.25
CA VAL A 292 1.72 15.58 6.53
C VAL A 292 0.95 14.84 7.62
N LEU A 293 0.84 13.51 7.51
CA LEU A 293 0.10 12.69 8.48
C LEU A 293 0.80 12.68 9.86
N ASP A 294 2.12 12.58 9.90
CA ASP A 294 2.90 12.66 11.15
C ASP A 294 2.73 14.02 11.86
N ALA A 295 2.61 15.10 11.10
CA ALA A 295 2.41 16.45 11.66
C ALA A 295 1.05 16.63 12.35
N ILE A 296 0.03 15.89 11.93
CA ILE A 296 -1.33 15.97 12.46
C ILE A 296 -1.69 14.83 13.42
N GLU A 297 -0.75 13.93 13.71
CA GLU A 297 -0.95 12.78 14.61
C GLU A 297 -1.50 13.19 16.00
N SER A 298 -1.10 14.36 16.50
CA SER A 298 -1.60 14.89 17.77
C SER A 298 -3.09 15.31 17.74
N LYS A 299 -3.60 15.67 16.55
CA LYS A 299 -5.01 16.06 16.33
C LYS A 299 -5.89 14.88 15.98
N ILE A 300 -5.35 13.92 15.22
CA ILE A 300 -6.04 12.70 14.77
C ILE A 300 -5.11 11.51 15.02
N PRO A 301 -5.16 10.93 16.23
CA PRO A 301 -4.29 9.81 16.62
C PRO A 301 -4.47 8.59 15.72
N GLY A 302 -3.36 8.01 15.27
CA GLY A 302 -3.33 6.83 14.39
C GLY A 302 -3.38 7.14 12.90
N ILE A 303 -3.51 8.40 12.50
CA ILE A 303 -3.61 8.77 11.07
C ILE A 303 -2.31 8.50 10.31
N SER A 304 -1.17 8.56 10.96
CA SER A 304 0.14 8.25 10.34
C SER A 304 0.29 6.77 9.94
N GLU A 305 -0.57 5.89 10.46
CA GLU A 305 -0.58 4.46 10.14
C GLU A 305 -1.46 4.10 8.93
N THR A 306 -2.15 5.07 8.33
CA THR A 306 -3.08 4.84 7.22
C THR A 306 -2.38 4.48 5.91
N ILE A 307 -1.09 4.79 5.75
CA ILE A 307 -0.34 4.47 4.54
C ILE A 307 0.13 3.02 4.57
N ASP A 308 -0.42 2.19 3.68
CA ASP A 308 0.01 0.80 3.51
C ASP A 308 1.32 0.69 2.72
N TYR A 309 2.43 0.57 3.42
CA TYR A 309 3.75 0.28 2.84
C TYR A 309 3.96 -1.22 2.54
N GLY A 310 2.99 -2.06 2.80
CA GLY A 310 3.05 -3.50 2.63
C GLY A 310 3.99 -4.19 3.62
N TRP A 311 4.26 -5.47 3.38
CA TRP A 311 5.03 -6.30 4.31
C TRP A 311 6.47 -5.80 4.57
N PHE A 312 7.07 -5.11 3.61
CA PHE A 312 8.42 -4.56 3.75
C PHE A 312 8.42 -3.09 4.20
N TRP A 313 7.43 -2.66 5.00
CA TRP A 313 7.29 -1.29 5.50
C TRP A 313 8.56 -0.76 6.17
N PHE A 314 9.28 -1.64 6.91
CA PHE A 314 10.53 -1.31 7.59
C PHE A 314 11.69 -0.97 6.63
N LEU A 315 11.59 -1.34 5.34
CA LEU A 315 12.49 -0.90 4.26
C LEU A 315 11.87 0.25 3.46
N ALA A 316 10.56 0.20 3.19
CA ALA A 316 9.88 1.16 2.34
C ALA A 316 9.89 2.59 2.93
N ARG A 317 9.58 2.74 4.23
CA ARG A 317 9.61 4.03 4.93
C ARG A 317 11.00 4.70 4.91
N PRO A 318 12.10 4.04 5.32
CA PRO A 318 13.45 4.61 5.22
C PRO A 318 13.86 4.93 3.78
N MET A 319 13.47 4.10 2.80
CA MET A 319 13.78 4.36 1.40
C MET A 319 13.08 5.62 0.89
N LEU A 320 11.80 5.81 1.24
CA LEU A 320 11.07 7.02 0.90
C LEU A 320 11.66 8.25 1.58
N TRP A 321 12.04 8.14 2.86
CA TRP A 321 12.70 9.22 3.58
C TRP A 321 14.02 9.63 2.91
N VAL A 322 14.87 8.67 2.53
CA VAL A 322 16.11 8.93 1.80
C VAL A 322 15.82 9.55 0.43
N LEU A 323 14.82 9.04 -0.30
CA LEU A 323 14.42 9.57 -1.60
C LEU A 323 14.00 11.04 -1.51
N ASN A 324 13.14 11.38 -0.55
CA ASN A 324 12.70 12.75 -0.30
C ASN A 324 13.87 13.65 0.12
N GLY A 325 14.77 13.15 0.98
CA GLY A 325 16.00 13.87 1.38
C GLY A 325 16.90 14.19 0.19
N ILE A 326 17.10 13.24 -0.73
CA ILE A 326 17.84 13.47 -1.98
C ILE A 326 17.10 14.48 -2.86
N HIS A 327 15.79 14.35 -2.99
CA HIS A 327 14.96 15.25 -3.78
C HIS A 327 15.07 16.70 -3.31
N HIS A 328 15.11 16.97 -2.01
CA HIS A 328 15.31 18.32 -1.47
C HIS A 328 16.61 19.00 -1.95
N VAL A 329 17.63 18.18 -2.30
CA VAL A 329 18.92 18.70 -2.81
C VAL A 329 18.90 18.85 -4.33
N VAL A 330 18.37 17.84 -5.05
CA VAL A 330 18.45 17.79 -6.52
C VAL A 330 17.22 18.33 -7.23
N MET A 331 16.13 18.58 -6.51
CA MET A 331 14.87 19.15 -6.98
C MET A 331 14.22 18.37 -8.16
N ASN A 332 14.58 17.08 -8.34
CA ASN A 332 14.04 16.21 -9.37
C ASN A 332 13.96 14.76 -8.91
N TYR A 333 12.77 14.18 -8.89
CA TYR A 333 12.56 12.81 -8.40
C TYR A 333 13.20 11.73 -9.29
N GLY A 334 13.28 11.93 -10.61
CA GLY A 334 13.97 11.00 -11.49
C GLY A 334 15.47 10.92 -11.18
N VAL A 335 16.11 12.07 -10.96
CA VAL A 335 17.52 12.14 -10.51
C VAL A 335 17.68 11.55 -9.10
N ALA A 336 16.73 11.83 -8.20
CA ALA A 336 16.74 11.27 -6.85
C ALA A 336 16.66 9.73 -6.85
N ILE A 337 15.82 9.13 -7.70
CA ILE A 337 15.73 7.68 -7.90
C ILE A 337 17.07 7.11 -8.39
N ILE A 338 17.73 7.78 -9.35
CA ILE A 338 19.04 7.36 -9.87
C ILE A 338 20.08 7.36 -8.75
N ILE A 339 20.21 8.46 -8.01
CA ILE A 339 21.17 8.59 -6.90
C ILE A 339 20.89 7.55 -5.82
N MET A 340 19.65 7.41 -5.40
CA MET A 340 19.25 6.41 -4.40
C MET A 340 19.58 4.99 -4.87
N THR A 341 19.35 4.67 -6.15
CA THR A 341 19.70 3.37 -6.74
C THR A 341 21.20 3.10 -6.65
N ILE A 342 22.02 4.10 -6.98
CA ILE A 342 23.48 4.01 -6.88
C ILE A 342 23.91 3.79 -5.42
N LEU A 343 23.37 4.55 -4.47
CA LEU A 343 23.65 4.39 -3.04
C LEU A 343 23.30 2.99 -2.53
N LEU A 344 22.12 2.47 -2.88
CA LEU A 344 21.71 1.11 -2.55
C LEU A 344 22.65 0.06 -3.16
N ARG A 345 23.08 0.24 -4.40
CA ARG A 345 24.03 -0.65 -5.08
C ARG A 345 25.42 -0.61 -4.45
N LEU A 346 25.87 0.55 -4.00
CA LEU A 346 27.13 0.71 -3.27
C LEU A 346 27.07 0.05 -1.89
N LEU A 347 25.97 0.22 -1.17
CA LEU A 347 25.73 -0.45 0.11
C LEU A 347 25.75 -1.98 -0.05
N MET A 348 25.18 -2.50 -1.12
CA MET A 348 25.15 -3.93 -1.43
C MET A 348 26.45 -4.45 -2.10
N TRP A 349 27.45 -3.56 -2.33
CA TRP A 349 28.70 -3.92 -3.03
C TRP A 349 29.43 -5.13 -2.45
N PRO A 350 29.70 -5.22 -1.12
CA PRO A 350 30.46 -6.35 -0.56
C PRO A 350 29.76 -7.68 -0.79
N LEU A 351 28.43 -7.70 -0.70
CA LEU A 351 27.64 -8.90 -0.90
C LEU A 351 27.58 -9.30 -2.38
N THR A 352 27.38 -8.32 -3.25
CA THR A 352 27.36 -8.51 -4.70
C THR A 352 28.72 -9.00 -5.21
N ARG A 353 29.84 -8.46 -4.67
CA ARG A 353 31.19 -8.92 -4.99
C ARG A 353 31.39 -10.39 -4.64
N LYS A 354 30.98 -10.82 -3.44
CA LYS A 354 31.06 -12.22 -3.00
C LYS A 354 30.26 -13.16 -3.94
N SER A 355 29.09 -12.73 -4.37
CA SER A 355 28.25 -13.49 -5.30
C SER A 355 28.87 -13.59 -6.69
N TYR A 356 29.36 -12.50 -7.26
CA TYR A 356 29.98 -12.53 -8.59
C TYR A 356 31.30 -13.32 -8.60
N THR A 357 32.11 -13.27 -7.55
CA THR A 357 33.31 -14.10 -7.44
C THR A 357 32.99 -15.58 -7.41
N SER A 358 31.92 -15.97 -6.67
CA SER A 358 31.44 -17.34 -6.62
C SER A 358 30.86 -17.80 -7.98
N MET A 359 30.12 -16.95 -8.69
CA MET A 359 29.67 -17.23 -10.06
C MET A 359 30.83 -17.41 -11.04
N ALA A 360 31.87 -16.59 -10.93
CA ALA A 360 33.07 -16.73 -11.76
C ALA A 360 33.80 -18.06 -11.50
N ALA A 361 33.87 -18.50 -10.24
CA ALA A 361 34.41 -19.82 -9.89
C ALA A 361 33.57 -20.95 -10.48
N MET A 362 32.23 -20.86 -10.40
CA MET A 362 31.32 -21.83 -11.02
C MET A 362 31.50 -21.90 -12.55
N GLN A 363 31.72 -20.75 -13.21
CA GLN A 363 32.00 -20.72 -14.67
C GLN A 363 33.29 -21.47 -15.01
N LYS A 364 34.35 -21.34 -14.18
CA LYS A 364 35.60 -22.10 -14.39
C LYS A 364 35.46 -23.61 -14.20
N MET A 365 34.54 -24.06 -13.33
CA MET A 365 34.27 -25.48 -13.08
C MET A 365 33.32 -26.12 -14.12
N GLN A 366 32.73 -25.34 -15.01
CA GLN A 366 31.73 -25.82 -15.96
C GLN A 366 32.20 -27.01 -16.83
N PRO A 367 33.43 -27.07 -17.38
CA PRO A 367 33.88 -28.23 -18.14
C PRO A 367 33.90 -29.52 -17.30
N GLU A 368 34.26 -29.44 -16.04
CA GLU A 368 34.30 -30.58 -15.11
C GLU A 368 32.87 -31.02 -14.74
N MET A 369 31.97 -30.07 -14.51
CA MET A 369 30.55 -30.36 -14.33
C MET A 369 29.95 -31.09 -15.53
N GLN A 370 30.26 -30.66 -16.75
CA GLN A 370 29.80 -31.32 -17.98
C GLN A 370 30.40 -32.75 -18.12
N ARG A 371 31.64 -32.95 -17.71
CA ARG A 371 32.26 -34.28 -17.68
C ARG A 371 31.53 -35.22 -16.74
N ILE A 372 31.26 -34.78 -15.50
CA ILE A 372 30.52 -35.56 -14.50
C ILE A 372 29.11 -35.88 -15.00
N GLN A 373 28.42 -34.92 -15.60
CA GLN A 373 27.08 -35.09 -16.17
C GLN A 373 27.04 -36.15 -17.27
N LYS A 374 28.04 -36.16 -18.16
CA LYS A 374 28.15 -37.18 -19.21
C LYS A 374 28.48 -38.54 -18.65
N LEU A 375 29.37 -38.61 -17.67
CA LEU A 375 29.84 -39.87 -17.09
C LEU A 375 28.72 -40.59 -16.31
N TYR A 376 27.89 -39.86 -15.61
CA TYR A 376 26.82 -40.39 -14.75
C TYR A 376 25.42 -40.09 -15.28
N ALA A 377 25.24 -39.94 -16.59
CA ALA A 377 23.95 -39.55 -17.21
C ALA A 377 22.80 -40.53 -16.83
N ASN A 378 23.12 -41.83 -16.66
CA ASN A 378 22.15 -42.87 -16.37
C ASN A 378 22.01 -43.16 -14.85
N ASP A 379 22.85 -42.58 -14.00
CA ASP A 379 22.83 -42.76 -12.54
C ASP A 379 22.65 -41.40 -11.84
N LYS A 380 21.39 -41.00 -11.67
CA LYS A 380 21.03 -39.69 -11.06
C LYS A 380 21.55 -39.53 -9.63
N MET A 381 21.61 -40.61 -8.86
CA MET A 381 22.04 -40.56 -7.47
C MET A 381 23.55 -40.32 -7.38
N ARG A 382 24.31 -41.01 -8.20
CA ARG A 382 25.77 -40.87 -8.29
C ARG A 382 26.17 -39.52 -8.90
N LEU A 383 25.42 -39.07 -9.91
CA LEU A 383 25.57 -37.73 -10.47
C LEU A 383 25.42 -36.64 -9.40
N GLN A 384 24.39 -36.74 -8.55
CA GLN A 384 24.15 -35.76 -7.49
C GLN A 384 25.26 -35.78 -6.42
N MET A 385 25.74 -36.94 -6.04
CA MET A 385 26.86 -37.07 -5.10
C MET A 385 28.16 -36.48 -5.65
N GLU A 386 28.53 -36.80 -6.88
CA GLU A 386 29.76 -36.31 -7.49
C GLU A 386 29.69 -34.78 -7.76
N MET A 387 28.53 -34.26 -8.14
CA MET A 387 28.29 -32.80 -8.24
C MET A 387 28.45 -32.12 -6.86
N MET A 388 27.92 -32.73 -5.80
CA MET A 388 28.06 -32.20 -4.44
C MET A 388 29.53 -32.19 -3.98
N LYS A 389 30.30 -33.25 -4.24
CA LYS A 389 31.73 -33.32 -3.97
C LYS A 389 32.50 -32.23 -4.72
N LEU A 390 32.18 -32.02 -6.01
CA LEU A 390 32.81 -30.98 -6.81
C LEU A 390 32.59 -29.58 -6.19
N TYR A 391 31.35 -29.27 -5.75
CA TYR A 391 31.05 -28.02 -5.07
C TYR A 391 31.80 -27.87 -3.73
N GLN A 392 31.91 -28.93 -2.96
CA GLN A 392 32.65 -28.94 -1.69
C GLN A 392 34.15 -28.73 -1.90
N THR A 393 34.75 -29.44 -2.87
CA THR A 393 36.18 -29.33 -3.22
C THR A 393 36.56 -27.91 -3.59
N HIS A 394 35.72 -27.24 -4.38
CA HIS A 394 35.96 -25.86 -4.81
C HIS A 394 35.37 -24.77 -3.89
N LYS A 395 34.83 -25.17 -2.71
CA LYS A 395 34.22 -24.26 -1.72
C LYS A 395 33.20 -23.28 -2.35
N THR A 396 32.43 -23.77 -3.34
CA THR A 396 31.41 -23.00 -4.05
C THR A 396 30.03 -23.54 -3.70
N SER A 397 29.00 -22.68 -3.79
CA SER A 397 27.60 -23.08 -3.59
C SER A 397 26.79 -22.79 -4.85
N PRO A 398 25.94 -23.71 -5.31
CA PRO A 398 25.07 -23.46 -6.45
C PRO A 398 24.07 -22.32 -6.20
N MET A 399 23.78 -22.02 -4.93
CA MET A 399 22.89 -20.92 -4.55
C MET A 399 23.56 -19.55 -4.57
N SER A 400 24.88 -19.45 -4.66
CA SER A 400 25.57 -18.17 -4.66
C SER A 400 25.25 -17.31 -5.90
N GLY A 401 24.87 -17.93 -7.00
CA GLY A 401 24.46 -17.25 -8.23
C GLY A 401 23.09 -16.56 -8.14
N CYS A 402 22.15 -17.11 -7.36
CA CYS A 402 20.82 -16.51 -7.20
C CYS A 402 20.73 -15.55 -5.98
N LEU A 403 21.76 -15.49 -5.13
CA LEU A 403 21.77 -14.64 -3.94
C LEU A 403 21.46 -13.15 -4.22
N PRO A 404 22.03 -12.49 -5.26
CA PRO A 404 21.65 -11.12 -5.59
C PRO A 404 20.16 -10.97 -5.90
N MET A 405 19.58 -11.94 -6.58
CA MET A 405 18.15 -11.91 -6.93
C MET A 405 17.26 -12.05 -5.67
N LEU A 406 17.63 -12.94 -4.75
CA LEU A 406 16.88 -13.13 -3.49
C LEU A 406 16.88 -11.86 -2.63
N ILE A 407 18.00 -11.14 -2.58
CA ILE A 407 18.10 -9.88 -1.83
C ILE A 407 17.36 -8.75 -2.55
N GLN A 408 17.34 -8.78 -3.88
CA GLN A 408 16.66 -7.79 -4.70
C GLN A 408 15.14 -7.82 -4.51
N ILE A 409 14.54 -8.99 -4.22
CA ILE A 409 13.09 -9.15 -4.07
C ILE A 409 12.52 -8.25 -2.96
N PRO A 410 13.02 -8.29 -1.70
CA PRO A 410 12.55 -7.37 -0.66
C PRO A 410 12.74 -5.89 -1.01
N ILE A 411 13.90 -5.53 -1.57
CA ILE A 411 14.19 -4.15 -1.99
C ILE A 411 13.22 -3.69 -3.08
N PHE A 412 12.94 -4.57 -4.05
CA PHE A 412 12.00 -4.30 -5.12
C PHE A 412 10.59 -4.03 -4.59
N PHE A 413 10.06 -4.93 -3.75
CA PHE A 413 8.71 -4.75 -3.20
C PHE A 413 8.61 -3.54 -2.28
N ALA A 414 9.64 -3.27 -1.48
CA ALA A 414 9.69 -2.08 -0.64
C ALA A 414 9.66 -0.80 -1.48
N LEU A 415 10.50 -0.72 -2.51
CA LEU A 415 10.56 0.45 -3.39
C LEU A 415 9.29 0.58 -4.24
N TYR A 416 8.77 -0.53 -4.77
CA TYR A 416 7.51 -0.54 -5.49
C TYR A 416 6.38 0.08 -4.67
N LYS A 417 6.19 -0.40 -3.43
CA LYS A 417 5.18 0.15 -2.53
C LYS A 417 5.48 1.62 -2.17
N ALA A 418 6.72 1.97 -1.84
CA ALA A 418 7.10 3.35 -1.52
C ALA A 418 6.78 4.33 -2.65
N LEU A 419 7.13 3.99 -3.90
CA LEU A 419 6.86 4.83 -5.06
C LEU A 419 5.35 4.86 -5.41
N LEU A 420 4.66 3.73 -5.23
CA LEU A 420 3.24 3.62 -5.56
C LEU A 420 2.35 4.47 -4.65
N VAL A 421 2.65 4.51 -3.34
CA VAL A 421 1.86 5.28 -2.37
C VAL A 421 2.31 6.74 -2.25
N SER A 422 3.45 7.11 -2.83
CA SER A 422 4.00 8.47 -2.71
C SER A 422 3.23 9.45 -3.61
N VAL A 423 2.50 10.37 -3.01
CA VAL A 423 1.85 11.47 -3.71
C VAL A 423 2.86 12.37 -4.44
N ALA A 424 4.10 12.46 -3.92
CA ALA A 424 5.18 13.25 -4.51
C ALA A 424 5.69 12.71 -5.85
N MET A 425 5.38 11.46 -6.20
CA MET A 425 5.69 10.91 -7.53
C MET A 425 4.69 11.32 -8.60
N ARG A 426 3.50 11.74 -8.20
CA ARG A 426 2.45 12.19 -9.09
C ARG A 426 2.85 13.51 -9.76
N ASN A 427 2.72 13.58 -11.07
CA ASN A 427 3.16 14.71 -11.89
C ASN A 427 4.67 15.04 -11.75
N ALA A 428 5.50 14.13 -11.21
CA ALA A 428 6.95 14.32 -11.14
C ALA A 428 7.57 14.08 -12.52
N HIS A 429 8.06 15.14 -13.13
CA HIS A 429 8.62 15.13 -14.49
C HIS A 429 10.07 14.62 -14.50
N PHE A 430 10.41 13.77 -15.47
CA PHE A 430 11.79 13.36 -15.75
C PHE A 430 12.00 13.05 -17.23
N LEU A 431 12.87 13.82 -17.90
CA LEU A 431 13.14 13.76 -19.33
C LEU A 431 11.84 13.84 -20.17
N TRP A 432 11.46 12.76 -20.86
CA TRP A 432 10.24 12.68 -21.67
C TRP A 432 9.02 12.21 -20.88
N ILE A 433 9.18 11.89 -19.61
CA ILE A 433 8.13 11.37 -18.73
C ILE A 433 7.54 12.54 -17.97
N SER A 434 6.26 12.81 -18.15
CA SER A 434 5.54 13.88 -17.43
C SER A 434 5.12 13.45 -16.02
N ASP A 435 4.97 12.14 -15.77
CA ASP A 435 4.54 11.59 -14.50
C ASP A 435 5.25 10.25 -14.20
N LEU A 436 6.14 10.25 -13.20
CA LEU A 436 6.88 9.07 -12.77
C LEU A 436 6.00 8.02 -12.06
N SER A 437 4.81 8.40 -11.60
CA SER A 437 3.84 7.47 -11.03
C SER A 437 3.02 6.74 -12.09
N ALA A 438 2.96 7.25 -13.30
CA ALA A 438 2.30 6.66 -14.45
C ALA A 438 3.25 5.77 -15.27
N MET A 439 2.71 5.04 -16.24
CA MET A 439 3.53 4.26 -17.19
C MET A 439 4.26 5.19 -18.16
N ASP A 440 5.40 4.74 -18.67
CA ASP A 440 6.15 5.46 -19.72
C ASP A 440 5.33 5.50 -21.02
N PRO A 441 4.92 6.69 -21.50
CA PRO A 441 4.04 6.82 -22.68
C PRO A 441 4.66 6.29 -23.97
N TYR A 442 5.99 6.26 -24.07
CA TYR A 442 6.73 5.81 -25.25
C TYR A 442 7.34 4.42 -25.08
N PHE A 443 7.19 3.77 -23.92
CA PHE A 443 7.79 2.48 -23.61
C PHE A 443 9.33 2.42 -23.73
N ILE A 444 10.00 3.57 -23.75
CA ILE A 444 11.47 3.66 -23.89
C ILE A 444 12.16 3.01 -22.68
N LEU A 445 11.71 3.35 -21.44
CA LEU A 445 12.30 2.77 -20.24
C LEU A 445 12.12 1.25 -20.14
N PRO A 446 10.94 0.65 -20.38
CA PRO A 446 10.79 -0.80 -20.41
C PRO A 446 11.70 -1.49 -21.44
N ILE A 447 11.84 -0.91 -22.64
CA ILE A 447 12.74 -1.44 -23.68
C ILE A 447 14.20 -1.36 -23.24
N MET A 448 14.64 -0.22 -22.67
CA MET A 448 15.99 -0.05 -22.12
C MET A 448 16.26 -1.03 -20.98
N MET A 449 15.29 -1.23 -20.09
CA MET A 449 15.35 -2.21 -19.00
C MET A 449 15.56 -3.63 -19.56
N GLY A 450 14.76 -4.03 -20.52
CA GLY A 450 14.88 -5.34 -21.17
C GLY A 450 16.23 -5.54 -21.88
N ALA A 451 16.71 -4.52 -22.58
CA ALA A 451 18.02 -4.53 -23.24
C ALA A 451 19.18 -4.67 -22.24
N THR A 452 19.15 -3.87 -21.16
CA THR A 452 20.17 -3.95 -20.09
C THR A 452 20.11 -5.29 -19.36
N MET A 453 18.93 -5.84 -19.11
CA MET A 453 18.75 -7.16 -18.53
C MET A 453 19.29 -8.27 -19.42
N TRP A 454 19.04 -8.18 -20.73
CA TRP A 454 19.57 -9.12 -21.70
C TRP A 454 21.11 -9.07 -21.78
N ILE A 455 21.71 -7.86 -21.79
CA ILE A 455 23.16 -7.68 -21.75
C ILE A 455 23.73 -8.31 -20.48
N GLN A 456 23.15 -8.00 -19.32
CA GLN A 456 23.58 -8.53 -18.03
C GLN A 456 23.52 -10.07 -18.02
N GLN A 457 22.44 -10.65 -18.52
CA GLN A 457 22.27 -12.09 -18.62
C GLN A 457 23.32 -12.73 -19.55
N ARG A 458 23.60 -12.14 -20.71
CA ARG A 458 24.65 -12.61 -21.61
C ARG A 458 26.04 -12.62 -20.98
N LEU A 459 26.34 -11.60 -20.18
CA LEU A 459 27.61 -11.50 -19.47
C LEU A 459 27.73 -12.51 -18.32
N GLN A 460 26.60 -12.94 -17.73
CA GLN A 460 26.52 -13.92 -16.66
C GLN A 460 26.45 -15.37 -17.16
N SER A 461 25.86 -15.57 -18.36
CA SER A 461 25.70 -16.91 -18.92
C SER A 461 27.05 -17.50 -19.36
N PRO A 462 27.34 -18.73 -18.99
CA PRO A 462 28.52 -19.42 -19.48
C PRO A 462 28.39 -19.69 -20.98
N LYS A 463 29.51 -19.63 -21.70
CA LYS A 463 29.58 -20.09 -23.09
C LYS A 463 29.46 -21.61 -23.13
N SER A 464 28.24 -22.13 -23.19
CA SER A 464 28.01 -23.57 -23.31
C SER A 464 27.97 -23.97 -24.79
N ASN A 465 28.96 -24.69 -25.25
CA ASN A 465 28.87 -25.49 -26.47
C ASN A 465 28.18 -26.81 -26.08
N ASN A 466 26.95 -27.03 -26.58
CA ASN A 466 26.20 -28.29 -26.61
C ASN A 466 26.36 -29.19 -25.39
N SER A 467 25.63 -28.92 -24.33
CA SER A 467 25.40 -29.94 -23.27
C SER A 467 24.19 -30.80 -23.66
N GLY A 468 24.47 -32.10 -23.85
CA GLY A 468 23.47 -33.12 -24.21
C GLY A 468 22.50 -33.46 -23.10
N ASN A 469 22.18 -32.53 -22.17
CA ASN A 469 21.25 -32.74 -21.11
C ASN A 469 20.04 -31.80 -21.27
N ASP A 470 18.91 -32.34 -21.69
CA ASP A 470 17.70 -31.59 -22.06
C ASP A 470 17.20 -30.67 -20.95
N ALA A 471 17.32 -31.05 -19.68
CA ALA A 471 16.83 -30.26 -18.55
C ALA A 471 17.62 -28.95 -18.35
N ILE A 472 18.94 -28.96 -18.50
CA ILE A 472 19.78 -27.75 -18.36
C ILE A 472 19.60 -26.85 -19.59
N ALA A 473 19.54 -27.46 -20.77
CA ALA A 473 19.28 -26.75 -22.03
C ALA A 473 17.90 -26.07 -22.01
N GLN A 474 16.89 -26.73 -21.42
CA GLN A 474 15.54 -26.18 -21.25
C GLN A 474 15.53 -25.00 -20.28
N THR A 475 16.21 -25.10 -19.12
CA THR A 475 16.33 -24.00 -18.15
C THR A 475 17.05 -22.79 -18.77
N GLN A 476 18.13 -23.02 -19.54
CA GLN A 476 18.86 -21.95 -20.24
C GLN A 476 18.02 -21.30 -21.34
N ARG A 477 17.21 -22.09 -22.03
CA ARG A 477 16.27 -21.59 -23.04
C ARG A 477 15.21 -20.69 -22.41
N MET A 478 14.64 -21.10 -21.28
CA MET A 478 13.67 -20.33 -20.51
C MET A 478 14.28 -19.03 -19.99
N MET A 479 15.46 -19.08 -19.38
CA MET A 479 16.16 -17.88 -18.89
C MET A 479 16.40 -16.86 -20.02
N ARG A 480 16.61 -17.31 -21.25
CA ARG A 480 16.83 -16.43 -22.40
C ARG A 480 15.60 -15.59 -22.76
N TRP A 481 14.39 -16.09 -22.49
CA TRP A 481 13.13 -15.38 -22.74
C TRP A 481 12.72 -14.44 -21.57
N MET A 482 13.33 -14.60 -20.40
CA MET A 482 13.03 -13.79 -19.22
C MET A 482 13.10 -12.27 -19.48
N PRO A 483 14.13 -11.72 -20.14
CA PRO A 483 14.17 -10.27 -20.40
C PRO A 483 12.98 -9.77 -21.21
N ILE A 484 12.51 -10.55 -22.18
CA ILE A 484 11.35 -10.19 -23.01
C ILE A 484 10.08 -10.22 -22.16
N LEU A 485 9.88 -11.27 -21.37
CA LEU A 485 8.73 -11.38 -20.46
C LEU A 485 8.68 -10.21 -19.48
N PHE A 486 9.82 -9.86 -18.87
CA PHE A 486 9.91 -8.73 -17.95
C PHE A 486 9.66 -7.39 -18.67
N THR A 487 10.17 -7.19 -19.88
CA THR A 487 9.89 -5.97 -20.65
C THR A 487 8.40 -5.78 -20.86
N VAL A 488 7.69 -6.84 -21.26
CA VAL A 488 6.23 -6.78 -21.45
C VAL A 488 5.51 -6.53 -20.13
N MET A 489 5.88 -7.22 -19.06
CA MET A 489 5.26 -7.06 -17.75
C MET A 489 5.46 -5.65 -17.19
N PHE A 490 6.65 -5.08 -17.34
CA PHE A 490 6.99 -3.74 -16.81
C PHE A 490 6.52 -2.60 -17.73
N ALA A 491 5.98 -2.88 -18.91
CA ALA A 491 5.44 -1.86 -19.80
C ALA A 491 4.26 -1.07 -19.16
N TRP A 492 3.49 -1.71 -18.28
CA TRP A 492 2.37 -1.10 -17.56
C TRP A 492 2.69 -0.68 -16.13
N MET A 493 3.95 -0.78 -15.73
CA MET A 493 4.37 -0.37 -14.39
C MET A 493 4.73 1.12 -14.35
N PRO A 494 4.68 1.76 -13.16
CA PRO A 494 5.11 3.15 -12.98
C PRO A 494 6.53 3.38 -13.50
N ALA A 495 6.73 4.46 -14.26
CA ALA A 495 7.99 4.79 -14.90
C ALA A 495 9.16 4.94 -13.91
N GLY A 496 8.89 5.47 -12.70
CA GLY A 496 9.88 5.57 -11.62
C GLY A 496 10.45 4.21 -11.20
N LEU A 497 9.61 3.17 -11.17
CA LEU A 497 10.05 1.81 -10.85
C LEU A 497 10.90 1.21 -11.96
N VAL A 498 10.50 1.43 -13.23
CA VAL A 498 11.24 0.96 -14.40
C VAL A 498 12.58 1.67 -14.51
N LEU A 499 12.63 2.96 -14.18
CA LEU A 499 13.86 3.75 -14.10
C LEU A 499 14.83 3.17 -13.06
N TYR A 500 14.34 2.91 -11.83
CA TYR A 500 15.14 2.24 -10.81
C TYR A 500 15.73 0.92 -11.31
N TRP A 501 14.92 0.06 -11.97
CA TRP A 501 15.40 -1.23 -12.45
C TRP A 501 16.42 -1.09 -13.57
N THR A 502 16.20 -0.17 -14.48
CA THR A 502 17.13 0.12 -15.59
C THR A 502 18.49 0.57 -15.08
N VAL A 503 18.51 1.56 -14.17
CA VAL A 503 19.74 2.06 -13.55
C VAL A 503 20.44 0.97 -12.72
N SER A 504 19.65 0.18 -12.01
CA SER A 504 20.12 -0.96 -11.22
C SER A 504 20.82 -2.02 -12.09
N ASN A 505 20.28 -2.32 -13.28
CA ASN A 505 20.89 -3.24 -14.24
C ASN A 505 22.19 -2.67 -14.81
N ILE A 506 22.20 -1.40 -15.23
CA ILE A 506 23.39 -0.71 -15.76
C ILE A 506 24.52 -0.76 -14.74
N PHE A 507 24.23 -0.37 -13.49
CA PHE A 507 25.22 -0.40 -12.41
C PHE A 507 25.69 -1.82 -12.11
N GLY A 508 24.80 -2.81 -12.14
CA GLY A 508 25.14 -4.23 -12.00
C GLY A 508 26.08 -4.75 -13.10
N ILE A 509 25.90 -4.29 -14.33
CA ILE A 509 26.83 -4.60 -15.47
C ILE A 509 28.21 -4.01 -15.18
N ILE A 510 28.28 -2.75 -14.74
CA ILE A 510 29.54 -2.07 -14.41
C ILE A 510 30.24 -2.81 -13.26
N GLN A 511 29.53 -3.11 -12.18
CA GLN A 511 30.05 -3.86 -11.03
C GLN A 511 30.65 -5.21 -11.45
N MET A 512 29.93 -5.95 -12.27
CA MET A 512 30.38 -7.25 -12.77
C MET A 512 31.67 -7.15 -13.61
N GLN A 513 31.79 -6.11 -14.46
CA GLN A 513 32.99 -5.89 -15.27
C GLN A 513 34.21 -5.54 -14.40
N ILE A 514 34.01 -4.69 -13.37
CA ILE A 514 35.08 -4.32 -12.42
C ILE A 514 35.57 -5.58 -11.68
N ILE A 515 34.64 -6.39 -11.15
CA ILE A 515 34.98 -7.61 -10.40
C ILE A 515 35.68 -8.64 -11.31
N LYS A 516 35.22 -8.82 -12.54
CA LYS A 516 35.88 -9.72 -13.51
C LYS A 516 37.32 -9.29 -13.86
N ARG A 517 37.60 -7.99 -13.89
CA ARG A 517 38.98 -7.47 -14.09
C ARG A 517 39.88 -7.72 -12.90
N GLN A 518 39.34 -7.67 -11.68
CA GLN A 518 40.10 -7.92 -10.42
C GLN A 518 40.36 -9.41 -10.15
N THR A 519 39.59 -10.33 -10.77
CA THR A 519 39.69 -11.79 -10.60
C THR A 519 40.38 -12.50 -11.75
N LYS A 520 40.80 -11.77 -12.78
CA LYS A 520 41.77 -12.23 -13.79
C LYS A 520 43.18 -12.11 -13.29
#